data_f23e52793ce1a17398bf6af57d3db6f8
#
_entry.id   f23e52793ce1a17398bf6af57d3db6f8
#
_cell.length_a   1.000
_cell.length_b   1.000
_cell.length_c   1.000
_cell.angle_alpha   90.00
_cell.angle_beta   90.00
_cell.angle_gamma   90.00
#
_symmetry.space_group_name_H-M   'P 1'
#
loop_
_entity.id
_entity.type
_entity.pdbx_description
1 polymer ?
#
loop_
_entity_poly.entity_id
_entity_poly.type
_entity_poly.pdbx_seq_one_letter_code
_entity_poly.pdbx_strand_id
1 'polypeptide(L)'
;KPEREAALLEMVVNKLGDPEPSVAGRASQLLLEVLKAHRAMTPVVAAEVQAFATRAGNGRRALYAAVSFLNQLFLSSQLSELAASLVAMYVALFSAAVQAGELQTKLLAALLTGVNRALPYAPGALGAESEKEVDALFGLSHAGTFSTRVQALALLDKLAANGDGKLRARYLRSLYAAVSCDDARKQSKPALLLNLVFRAASAE
;
A
#
# COMPACT_ATOMS: atom_id res chain seq x y z
N LYS A 1 -23.09 7.60 24.35
CA LYS A 1 -23.30 8.86 23.61
C LYS A 1 -22.33 8.88 22.43
N PRO A 2 -22.79 9.04 21.18
CA PRO A 2 -21.93 8.94 19.98
C PRO A 2 -20.74 9.91 20.00
N GLU A 3 -20.90 11.09 20.55
CA GLU A 3 -19.82 12.09 20.70
C GLU A 3 -18.65 11.59 21.56
N ARG A 4 -18.92 10.79 22.59
CA ARG A 4 -17.86 10.20 23.42
C ARG A 4 -17.15 9.05 22.72
N GLU A 5 -17.87 8.31 21.90
CA GLU A 5 -17.29 7.20 21.11
C GLU A 5 -16.34 7.71 20.05
N ALA A 6 -16.67 8.79 19.34
CA ALA A 6 -15.79 9.45 18.38
C ALA A 6 -14.51 9.97 19.05
N ALA A 7 -14.65 10.67 20.18
CA ALA A 7 -13.49 11.19 20.92
C ALA A 7 -12.58 10.05 21.44
N LEU A 8 -13.17 8.97 21.94
CA LEU A 8 -12.40 7.80 22.37
C LEU A 8 -11.68 7.13 21.20
N LEU A 9 -12.33 7.00 20.05
CA LEU A 9 -11.71 6.45 18.84
C LEU A 9 -10.52 7.32 18.42
N GLU A 10 -10.69 8.63 18.35
CA GLU A 10 -9.60 9.57 18.02
C GLU A 10 -8.42 9.42 19.00
N MET A 11 -8.71 9.34 20.31
CA MET A 11 -7.66 9.14 21.32
C MET A 11 -6.88 7.84 21.09
N VAL A 12 -7.55 6.73 20.77
CA VAL A 12 -6.87 5.45 20.49
C VAL A 12 -6.11 5.50 19.18
N VAL A 13 -6.66 6.11 18.12
CA VAL A 13 -5.98 6.29 16.83
C VAL A 13 -4.72 7.14 17.00
N ASN A 14 -4.76 8.22 17.78
CA ASN A 14 -3.59 9.04 18.07
C ASN A 14 -2.46 8.24 18.74
N LYS A 15 -2.77 7.17 19.47
CA LYS A 15 -1.78 6.26 20.07
C LYS A 15 -1.03 5.38 19.05
N LEU A 16 -1.47 5.30 17.81
CA LEU A 16 -0.67 4.67 16.73
C LEU A 16 0.65 5.41 16.50
N GLY A 17 0.68 6.72 16.76
CA GLY A 17 1.88 7.54 16.66
C GLY A 17 2.70 7.64 17.95
N ASP A 18 2.35 6.93 19.00
CA ASP A 18 3.03 7.01 20.30
C ASP A 18 4.54 6.70 20.15
N PRO A 19 5.43 7.48 20.81
CA PRO A 19 6.86 7.22 20.80
C PRO A 19 7.23 5.82 21.29
N GLU A 20 6.46 5.28 22.23
CA GLU A 20 6.68 3.93 22.76
C GLU A 20 6.07 2.87 21.83
N PRO A 21 6.89 1.94 21.24
CA PRO A 21 6.40 0.93 20.30
C PRO A 21 5.34 -0.02 20.88
N SER A 22 5.45 -0.31 22.16
CA SER A 22 4.52 -1.19 22.87
C SER A 22 3.13 -0.58 22.94
N VAL A 23 3.04 0.75 23.18
CA VAL A 23 1.78 1.50 23.20
C VAL A 23 1.16 1.57 21.81
N ALA A 24 1.94 1.93 20.78
CA ALA A 24 1.47 1.97 19.41
C ALA A 24 0.99 0.57 18.93
N GLY A 25 1.74 -0.48 19.25
CA GLY A 25 1.36 -1.87 18.94
C GLY A 25 0.05 -2.28 19.63
N ARG A 26 -0.11 -1.92 20.91
CA ARG A 26 -1.35 -2.23 21.66
C ARG A 26 -2.55 -1.46 21.12
N ALA A 27 -2.38 -0.20 20.77
CA ALA A 27 -3.43 0.60 20.13
C ALA A 27 -3.90 -0.04 18.82
N SER A 28 -2.97 -0.44 17.96
CA SER A 28 -3.28 -1.15 16.70
C SER A 28 -4.05 -2.45 16.97
N GLN A 29 -3.62 -3.24 17.95
CA GLN A 29 -4.28 -4.49 18.32
C GLN A 29 -5.70 -4.26 18.83
N LEU A 30 -5.92 -3.27 19.71
CA LEU A 30 -7.24 -2.93 20.23
C LEU A 30 -8.20 -2.49 19.12
N LEU A 31 -7.73 -1.66 18.19
CA LEU A 31 -8.54 -1.25 17.04
C LEU A 31 -8.94 -2.46 16.19
N LEU A 32 -8.04 -3.40 15.95
CA LEU A 32 -8.35 -4.63 15.21
C LEU A 32 -9.34 -5.53 15.98
N GLU A 33 -9.23 -5.61 17.30
CA GLU A 33 -10.17 -6.35 18.16
C GLU A 33 -11.59 -5.72 18.08
N VAL A 34 -11.70 -4.40 18.13
CA VAL A 34 -12.95 -3.67 17.91
C VAL A 34 -13.55 -3.99 16.54
N LEU A 35 -12.74 -3.99 15.49
CA LEU A 35 -13.20 -4.28 14.13
C LEU A 35 -13.60 -5.74 13.93
N LYS A 36 -13.00 -6.68 14.68
CA LYS A 36 -13.45 -8.09 14.68
C LYS A 36 -14.84 -8.23 15.30
N ALA A 37 -15.11 -7.51 16.38
CA ALA A 37 -16.41 -7.52 17.06
C ALA A 37 -17.47 -6.70 16.29
N HIS A 38 -17.08 -5.59 15.67
CA HIS A 38 -17.98 -4.61 15.05
C HIS A 38 -17.51 -4.23 13.63
N ARG A 39 -17.68 -5.14 12.68
CA ARG A 39 -17.24 -4.95 11.28
C ARG A 39 -17.83 -3.71 10.59
N ALA A 40 -19.06 -3.31 10.98
CA ALA A 40 -19.71 -2.11 10.46
C ALA A 40 -18.93 -0.82 10.78
N MET A 41 -18.05 -0.83 11.79
CA MET A 41 -17.20 0.32 12.13
C MET A 41 -15.97 0.45 11.24
N THR A 42 -15.70 -0.51 10.34
CA THR A 42 -14.49 -0.46 9.48
C THR A 42 -14.35 0.86 8.72
N PRO A 43 -15.38 1.41 8.05
CA PRO A 43 -15.24 2.70 7.37
C PRO A 43 -14.92 3.86 8.32
N VAL A 44 -15.56 3.89 9.51
CA VAL A 44 -15.37 4.96 10.49
C VAL A 44 -13.93 4.94 11.05
N VAL A 45 -13.46 3.76 11.48
CA VAL A 45 -12.09 3.59 11.99
C VAL A 45 -11.07 3.89 10.91
N ALA A 46 -11.31 3.41 9.68
CA ALA A 46 -10.42 3.67 8.57
C ALA A 46 -10.33 5.18 8.23
N ALA A 47 -11.46 5.88 8.22
CA ALA A 47 -11.50 7.33 7.99
C ALA A 47 -10.69 8.09 9.05
N GLU A 48 -10.84 7.73 10.33
CA GLU A 48 -10.09 8.35 11.41
C GLU A 48 -8.57 8.09 11.29
N VAL A 49 -8.17 6.86 10.95
CA VAL A 49 -6.75 6.54 10.72
C VAL A 49 -6.21 7.23 9.47
N GLN A 50 -7.00 7.40 8.41
CA GLN A 50 -6.61 8.20 7.23
C GLN A 50 -6.41 9.67 7.60
N ALA A 51 -7.33 10.26 8.37
CA ALA A 51 -7.21 11.63 8.87
C ALA A 51 -5.95 11.79 9.75
N PHE A 52 -5.67 10.81 10.60
CA PHE A 52 -4.42 10.77 11.36
C PHE A 52 -3.20 10.69 10.44
N ALA A 53 -3.18 9.78 9.45
CA ALA A 53 -2.05 9.58 8.54
C ALA A 53 -1.72 10.83 7.70
N THR A 54 -2.73 11.62 7.32
CA THR A 54 -2.57 12.83 6.51
C THR A 54 -2.34 14.11 7.32
N ARG A 55 -2.38 14.04 8.66
CA ARG A 55 -2.17 15.18 9.54
C ARG A 55 -0.75 15.72 9.42
N ALA A 56 -0.62 17.01 9.21
CA ALA A 56 0.68 17.69 9.19
C ALA A 56 1.42 17.51 10.53
N GLY A 57 2.73 17.27 10.45
CA GLY A 57 3.58 17.09 11.64
C GLY A 57 3.73 15.66 12.15
N ASN A 58 3.02 14.70 11.60
CA ASN A 58 3.27 13.29 11.93
C ASN A 58 4.63 12.84 11.40
N GLY A 59 5.44 12.26 12.31
CA GLY A 59 6.72 11.67 11.94
C GLY A 59 6.54 10.41 11.08
N ARG A 60 7.59 10.02 10.34
CA ARG A 60 7.59 8.82 9.47
C ARG A 60 7.14 7.54 10.17
N ARG A 61 7.46 7.40 11.45
CA ARG A 61 7.10 6.24 12.25
C ARG A 61 5.59 6.16 12.48
N ALA A 62 4.97 7.29 12.83
CA ALA A 62 3.52 7.39 13.00
C ALA A 62 2.79 7.07 11.69
N LEU A 63 3.27 7.64 10.59
CA LEU A 63 2.75 7.36 9.25
C LEU A 63 2.88 5.88 8.87
N TYR A 64 4.06 5.28 9.12
CA TYR A 64 4.24 3.84 8.89
C TYR A 64 3.31 2.97 9.73
N ALA A 65 3.07 3.33 10.99
CA ALA A 65 2.15 2.61 11.87
C ALA A 65 0.69 2.70 11.37
N ALA A 66 0.25 3.90 10.95
CA ALA A 66 -1.07 4.11 10.36
C ALA A 66 -1.26 3.29 9.06
N VAL A 67 -0.32 3.37 8.13
CA VAL A 67 -0.35 2.61 6.87
C VAL A 67 -0.33 1.10 7.16
N SER A 68 0.50 0.65 8.10
CA SER A 68 0.58 -0.76 8.50
C SER A 68 -0.72 -1.27 9.12
N PHE A 69 -1.42 -0.43 9.89
CA PHE A 69 -2.74 -0.73 10.42
C PHE A 69 -3.78 -0.84 9.30
N LEU A 70 -3.86 0.16 8.42
CA LEU A 70 -4.80 0.17 7.28
C LEU A 70 -4.59 -1.04 6.35
N ASN A 71 -3.35 -1.50 6.21
CA ASN A 71 -3.03 -2.70 5.43
C ASN A 71 -3.55 -4.00 6.06
N GLN A 72 -3.98 -4.00 7.31
CA GLN A 72 -4.56 -5.16 7.98
C GLN A 72 -6.09 -5.20 7.89
N LEU A 73 -6.72 -4.13 7.39
CA LEU A 73 -8.18 -4.08 7.24
C LEU A 73 -8.66 -5.15 6.26
N PHE A 74 -9.80 -5.75 6.59
CA PHE A 74 -10.50 -6.63 5.67
C PHE A 74 -11.29 -5.77 4.67
N LEU A 75 -10.92 -5.84 3.40
CA LEU A 75 -11.60 -5.16 2.30
C LEU A 75 -12.49 -6.15 1.54
N SER A 76 -13.62 -5.66 1.06
CA SER A 76 -14.57 -6.41 0.24
C SER A 76 -15.17 -5.50 -0.83
N SER A 77 -15.89 -6.07 -1.79
CA SER A 77 -16.59 -5.30 -2.82
C SER A 77 -17.66 -4.34 -2.26
N GLN A 78 -18.18 -4.61 -1.07
CA GLN A 78 -19.12 -3.72 -0.37
C GLN A 78 -18.45 -2.45 0.18
N LEU A 79 -17.11 -2.47 0.31
CA LEU A 79 -16.30 -1.35 0.81
C LEU A 79 -15.50 -0.68 -0.33
N SER A 80 -16.06 -0.65 -1.55
CA SER A 80 -15.39 -0.10 -2.73
C SER A 80 -15.03 1.38 -2.57
N GLU A 81 -15.88 2.19 -1.96
CA GLU A 81 -15.61 3.60 -1.68
C GLU A 81 -14.43 3.75 -0.70
N LEU A 82 -14.40 2.93 0.35
CA LEU A 82 -13.27 2.89 1.26
C LEU A 82 -12.00 2.46 0.55
N ALA A 83 -12.07 1.40 -0.27
CA ALA A 83 -10.92 0.93 -1.02
C ALA A 83 -10.38 2.00 -1.97
N ALA A 84 -11.25 2.74 -2.67
CA ALA A 84 -10.87 3.85 -3.54
C ALA A 84 -10.19 4.98 -2.77
N SER A 85 -10.75 5.37 -1.62
CA SER A 85 -10.14 6.41 -0.76
C SER A 85 -8.77 5.99 -0.22
N LEU A 86 -8.58 4.72 0.14
CA LEU A 86 -7.30 4.17 0.56
C LEU A 86 -6.27 4.20 -0.58
N VAL A 87 -6.67 3.80 -1.81
CA VAL A 87 -5.78 3.88 -2.98
C VAL A 87 -5.33 5.31 -3.21
N ALA A 88 -6.27 6.27 -3.23
CA ALA A 88 -5.96 7.69 -3.43
C ALA A 88 -4.98 8.22 -2.37
N MET A 89 -5.19 7.89 -1.09
CA MET A 89 -4.28 8.28 -0.02
C MET A 89 -2.89 7.64 -0.19
N TYR A 90 -2.82 6.34 -0.48
CA TYR A 90 -1.53 5.65 -0.66
C TYR A 90 -0.74 6.20 -1.83
N VAL A 91 -1.41 6.50 -2.96
CA VAL A 91 -0.78 7.11 -4.13
C VAL A 91 -0.27 8.51 -3.80
N ALA A 92 -1.07 9.34 -3.12
CA ALA A 92 -0.64 10.69 -2.71
C ALA A 92 0.59 10.65 -1.79
N LEU A 93 0.62 9.72 -0.82
CA LEU A 93 1.77 9.54 0.08
C LEU A 93 2.99 8.98 -0.68
N PHE A 94 2.77 8.10 -1.64
CA PHE A 94 3.84 7.59 -2.50
C PHE A 94 4.44 8.70 -3.36
N SER A 95 3.60 9.52 -3.99
CA SER A 95 4.04 10.67 -4.79
C SER A 95 4.86 11.67 -3.97
N ALA A 96 4.40 11.98 -2.75
CA ALA A 96 5.14 12.83 -1.83
C ALA A 96 6.52 12.25 -1.45
N ALA A 97 6.59 10.94 -1.19
CA ALA A 97 7.85 10.28 -0.88
C ALA A 97 8.82 10.24 -2.07
N VAL A 98 8.31 10.05 -3.29
CA VAL A 98 9.08 10.13 -4.55
C VAL A 98 9.65 11.53 -4.75
N GLN A 99 8.84 12.56 -4.55
CA GLN A 99 9.28 13.97 -4.66
C GLN A 99 10.34 14.32 -3.62
N ALA A 100 10.26 13.75 -2.41
CA ALA A 100 11.25 13.91 -1.36
C ALA A 100 12.54 13.08 -1.57
N GLY A 101 12.62 12.24 -2.61
CA GLY A 101 13.75 11.36 -2.87
C GLY A 101 13.89 10.16 -1.92
N GLU A 102 12.82 9.82 -1.20
CA GLU A 102 12.81 8.80 -0.14
C GLU A 102 12.46 7.39 -0.67
N LEU A 103 13.18 6.93 -1.68
CA LEU A 103 12.81 5.73 -2.45
C LEU A 103 13.10 4.38 -1.77
N GLN A 104 13.85 4.32 -0.66
CA GLN A 104 14.24 3.06 -0.03
C GLN A 104 13.79 2.96 1.43
N THR A 105 12.49 3.06 1.68
CA THR A 105 11.96 3.01 3.05
C THR A 105 10.96 1.87 3.25
N LYS A 106 10.84 1.38 4.50
CA LYS A 106 9.78 0.43 4.89
C LYS A 106 8.38 1.01 4.61
N LEU A 107 8.24 2.33 4.68
CA LEU A 107 7.00 3.03 4.38
C LEU A 107 6.60 2.82 2.91
N LEU A 108 7.52 2.98 1.96
CA LEU A 108 7.22 2.74 0.54
C LEU A 108 6.74 1.32 0.26
N ALA A 109 7.41 0.33 0.84
CA ALA A 109 6.97 -1.06 0.73
C ALA A 109 5.56 -1.27 1.29
N ALA A 110 5.23 -0.61 2.42
CA ALA A 110 3.91 -0.67 3.02
C ALA A 110 2.85 0.03 2.15
N LEU A 111 3.16 1.19 1.56
CA LEU A 111 2.28 1.91 0.64
C LEU A 111 1.96 1.08 -0.61
N LEU A 112 2.99 0.52 -1.26
CA LEU A 112 2.82 -0.36 -2.43
C LEU A 112 1.98 -1.60 -2.08
N THR A 113 2.21 -2.18 -0.90
CA THR A 113 1.40 -3.30 -0.41
C THR A 113 -0.07 -2.88 -0.25
N GLY A 114 -0.31 -1.70 0.33
CA GLY A 114 -1.64 -1.14 0.53
C GLY A 114 -2.38 -0.93 -0.78
N VAL A 115 -1.74 -0.29 -1.76
CA VAL A 115 -2.32 -0.11 -3.10
C VAL A 115 -2.66 -1.47 -3.73
N ASN A 116 -1.72 -2.42 -3.73
CA ASN A 116 -1.94 -3.74 -4.32
C ASN A 116 -3.09 -4.52 -3.65
N ARG A 117 -3.32 -4.32 -2.35
CA ARG A 117 -4.42 -4.95 -1.60
C ARG A 117 -5.77 -4.29 -1.85
N ALA A 118 -5.81 -2.95 -1.93
CA ALA A 118 -7.06 -2.20 -2.08
C ALA A 118 -7.57 -2.17 -3.53
N LEU A 119 -6.66 -2.16 -4.50
CA LEU A 119 -6.95 -2.00 -5.91
C LEU A 119 -7.98 -3.00 -6.50
N PRO A 120 -8.00 -4.31 -6.13
CA PRO A 120 -9.01 -5.23 -6.62
C PRO A 120 -10.45 -4.85 -6.25
N TYR A 121 -10.62 -4.04 -5.21
CA TYR A 121 -11.93 -3.57 -4.71
C TYR A 121 -12.27 -2.14 -5.16
N ALA A 122 -11.35 -1.48 -5.85
CA ALA A 122 -11.48 -0.12 -6.36
C ALA A 122 -11.11 -0.05 -7.86
N PRO A 123 -11.91 -0.68 -8.74
CA PRO A 123 -11.63 -0.66 -10.17
C PRO A 123 -11.65 0.78 -10.68
N GLY A 124 -10.61 1.17 -11.45
CA GLY A 124 -10.48 2.53 -11.98
C GLY A 124 -9.89 3.57 -11.02
N ALA A 125 -9.49 3.19 -9.80
CA ALA A 125 -8.86 4.11 -8.86
C ALA A 125 -7.40 4.46 -9.24
N LEU A 126 -6.79 3.71 -10.16
CA LEU A 126 -5.52 4.04 -10.81
C LEU A 126 -5.82 4.52 -12.23
N GLY A 127 -5.22 5.61 -12.66
CA GLY A 127 -5.42 6.07 -14.03
C GLY A 127 -4.86 7.46 -14.34
N ALA A 128 -4.32 8.14 -13.36
CA ALA A 128 -3.76 9.49 -13.52
C ALA A 128 -2.34 9.61 -12.92
N GLU A 129 -1.61 8.48 -12.83
CA GLU A 129 -0.24 8.51 -12.35
C GLU A 129 0.62 9.29 -13.33
N SER A 130 1.42 10.23 -12.79
CA SER A 130 2.36 10.98 -13.61
C SER A 130 3.51 10.08 -14.09
N GLU A 131 4.14 10.47 -15.19
CA GLU A 131 5.34 9.76 -15.69
C GLU A 131 6.41 9.60 -14.62
N LYS A 132 6.54 10.57 -13.70
CA LYS A 132 7.50 10.50 -12.59
C LYS A 132 7.21 9.37 -11.62
N GLU A 133 5.94 9.11 -11.32
CA GLU A 133 5.53 8.01 -10.43
C GLU A 133 5.76 6.66 -11.09
N VAL A 134 5.45 6.55 -12.37
CA VAL A 134 5.73 5.35 -13.18
C VAL A 134 7.23 5.10 -13.26
N ASP A 135 8.05 6.13 -13.49
CA ASP A 135 9.51 6.01 -13.52
C ASP A 135 10.08 5.62 -12.17
N ALA A 136 9.53 6.17 -11.07
CA ALA A 136 9.92 5.76 -9.72
C ALA A 136 9.59 4.28 -9.44
N LEU A 137 8.43 3.79 -9.88
CA LEU A 137 8.08 2.36 -9.79
C LEU A 137 9.07 1.49 -10.55
N PHE A 138 9.47 1.89 -11.76
CA PHE A 138 10.52 1.19 -12.50
C PHE A 138 11.86 1.23 -11.76
N GLY A 139 12.26 2.38 -11.20
CA GLY A 139 13.44 2.50 -10.36
C GLY A 139 13.42 1.52 -9.18
N LEU A 140 12.29 1.44 -8.47
CA LEU A 140 12.09 0.50 -7.36
C LEU A 140 12.11 -0.97 -7.80
N SER A 141 11.64 -1.27 -9.01
CA SER A 141 11.67 -2.64 -9.54
C SER A 141 13.10 -3.15 -9.79
N HIS A 142 14.09 -2.26 -9.91
CA HIS A 142 15.51 -2.60 -10.10
C HIS A 142 16.35 -2.46 -8.83
N ALA A 143 16.13 -1.40 -8.03
CA ALA A 143 17.01 -1.03 -6.91
C ALA A 143 16.47 -1.35 -5.52
N GLY A 144 15.20 -1.72 -5.37
CA GLY A 144 14.55 -2.01 -4.09
C GLY A 144 14.93 -3.37 -3.49
N THR A 145 14.48 -3.61 -2.24
CA THR A 145 14.49 -4.98 -1.67
C THR A 145 13.63 -5.90 -2.53
N PHE A 146 13.85 -7.21 -2.47
CA PHE A 146 13.06 -8.16 -3.26
C PHE A 146 11.55 -7.95 -3.09
N SER A 147 11.08 -7.78 -1.85
CA SER A 147 9.66 -7.51 -1.58
C SER A 147 9.18 -6.22 -2.24
N THR A 148 9.94 -5.13 -2.15
CA THR A 148 9.60 -3.84 -2.77
C THR A 148 9.59 -3.96 -4.30
N ARG A 149 10.57 -4.64 -4.87
CA ARG A 149 10.68 -4.89 -6.32
C ARG A 149 9.46 -5.63 -6.85
N VAL A 150 9.05 -6.72 -6.18
CA VAL A 150 7.87 -7.51 -6.58
C VAL A 150 6.57 -6.72 -6.43
N GLN A 151 6.44 -5.92 -5.36
CA GLN A 151 5.26 -5.06 -5.19
C GLN A 151 5.19 -3.95 -6.25
N ALA A 152 6.33 -3.35 -6.61
CA ALA A 152 6.39 -2.37 -7.70
C ALA A 152 6.02 -3.01 -9.05
N LEU A 153 6.55 -4.20 -9.36
CA LEU A 153 6.19 -4.96 -10.55
C LEU A 153 4.70 -5.33 -10.58
N ALA A 154 4.11 -5.71 -9.44
CA ALA A 154 2.69 -6.02 -9.36
C ALA A 154 1.80 -4.81 -9.65
N LEU A 155 2.24 -3.60 -9.28
CA LEU A 155 1.52 -2.37 -9.60
C LEU A 155 1.72 -1.99 -11.07
N LEU A 156 2.97 -2.10 -11.58
CA LEU A 156 3.27 -1.86 -12.99
C LEU A 156 2.51 -2.81 -13.92
N ASP A 157 2.29 -4.08 -13.54
CA ASP A 157 1.47 -5.03 -14.28
C ASP A 157 0.03 -4.52 -14.47
N LYS A 158 -0.56 -3.98 -13.39
CA LYS A 158 -1.92 -3.42 -13.43
C LYS A 158 -2.01 -2.14 -14.27
N LEU A 159 -1.00 -1.27 -14.16
CA LEU A 159 -0.92 -0.07 -14.99
C LEU A 159 -0.70 -0.43 -16.46
N ALA A 160 0.16 -1.39 -16.75
CA ALA A 160 0.45 -1.85 -18.11
C ALA A 160 -0.73 -2.58 -18.77
N ALA A 161 -1.64 -3.17 -17.99
CA ALA A 161 -2.86 -3.79 -18.50
C ALA A 161 -3.84 -2.75 -19.07
N ASN A 162 -3.83 -1.53 -18.53
CA ASN A 162 -4.68 -0.43 -18.95
C ASN A 162 -3.93 0.64 -19.79
N GLY A 163 -2.60 0.49 -19.93
CA GLY A 163 -1.71 1.44 -20.57
C GLY A 163 -1.42 1.14 -22.04
N ASP A 164 -0.51 1.90 -22.61
CA ASP A 164 -0.03 1.71 -23.98
C ASP A 164 0.95 0.52 -24.11
N GLY A 165 1.17 0.06 -25.35
CA GLY A 165 2.10 -1.04 -25.62
C GLY A 165 3.55 -0.76 -25.22
N LYS A 166 3.95 0.52 -25.11
CA LYS A 166 5.31 0.92 -24.67
C LYS A 166 5.50 0.64 -23.19
N LEU A 167 4.51 0.98 -22.36
CA LEU A 167 4.53 0.69 -20.92
C LEU A 167 4.57 -0.81 -20.68
N ARG A 168 3.77 -1.59 -21.43
CA ARG A 168 3.77 -3.05 -21.35
C ARG A 168 5.14 -3.64 -21.73
N ALA A 169 5.75 -3.19 -22.82
CA ALA A 169 7.06 -3.67 -23.24
C ALA A 169 8.17 -3.34 -22.20
N ARG A 170 8.08 -2.16 -21.57
CA ARG A 170 8.99 -1.76 -20.48
C ARG A 170 8.79 -2.63 -19.24
N TYR A 171 7.54 -2.90 -18.86
CA TYR A 171 7.19 -3.80 -17.76
C TYR A 171 7.75 -5.21 -17.98
N LEU A 172 7.54 -5.81 -19.17
CA LEU A 172 8.02 -7.16 -19.48
C LEU A 172 9.55 -7.27 -19.37
N ARG A 173 10.28 -6.25 -19.84
CA ARG A 173 11.74 -6.20 -19.68
C ARG A 173 12.16 -6.15 -18.21
N SER A 174 11.49 -5.35 -17.39
CA SER A 174 11.77 -5.28 -15.96
C SER A 174 11.43 -6.57 -15.22
N LEU A 175 10.33 -7.23 -15.60
CA LEU A 175 9.93 -8.53 -15.07
C LEU A 175 10.98 -9.61 -15.43
N TYR A 176 11.43 -9.65 -16.68
CA TYR A 176 12.48 -10.58 -17.13
C TYR A 176 13.78 -10.37 -16.35
N ALA A 177 14.22 -9.12 -16.19
CA ALA A 177 15.40 -8.78 -15.39
C ALA A 177 15.25 -9.24 -13.91
N ALA A 178 14.07 -9.09 -13.32
CA ALA A 178 13.80 -9.52 -11.96
C ALA A 178 13.85 -11.05 -11.80
N VAL A 179 13.42 -11.81 -12.80
CA VAL A 179 13.47 -13.29 -12.81
C VAL A 179 14.88 -13.79 -13.01
N SER A 180 15.65 -13.11 -13.86
CA SER A 180 17.04 -13.49 -14.18
C SER A 180 18.02 -13.17 -13.05
N CYS A 181 17.60 -12.44 -12.03
CA CYS A 181 18.44 -12.06 -10.90
C CYS A 181 18.61 -13.26 -9.94
N ASP A 182 19.85 -13.55 -9.51
CA ASP A 182 20.17 -14.64 -8.57
C ASP A 182 19.46 -14.51 -7.23
N ASP A 183 19.10 -13.29 -6.82
CA ASP A 183 18.34 -13.05 -5.60
C ASP A 183 16.93 -13.67 -5.64
N ALA A 184 16.31 -13.79 -6.82
CA ALA A 184 14.99 -14.40 -6.95
C ALA A 184 14.97 -15.87 -6.52
N ARG A 185 16.08 -16.60 -6.74
CA ARG A 185 16.23 -18.02 -6.40
C ARG A 185 16.48 -18.28 -4.91
N LYS A 186 17.00 -17.28 -4.19
CA LYS A 186 17.37 -17.39 -2.76
C LYS A 186 16.26 -16.93 -1.83
N GLN A 187 15.16 -16.41 -2.35
CA GLN A 187 14.08 -15.85 -1.53
C GLN A 187 13.12 -16.92 -1.01
N SER A 188 12.67 -16.73 0.22
CA SER A 188 11.72 -17.64 0.89
C SER A 188 10.29 -17.58 0.35
N LYS A 189 9.94 -16.56 -0.46
CA LYS A 189 8.57 -16.34 -0.98
C LYS A 189 8.57 -15.93 -2.45
N PRO A 190 8.96 -16.82 -3.38
CA PRO A 190 8.98 -16.51 -4.81
C PRO A 190 7.58 -16.48 -5.44
N ALA A 191 6.53 -16.94 -4.74
CA ALA A 191 5.19 -17.14 -5.28
C ALA A 191 4.58 -15.90 -5.95
N LEU A 192 4.81 -14.69 -5.39
CA LEU A 192 4.33 -13.45 -5.99
C LEU A 192 4.99 -13.17 -7.35
N LEU A 193 6.30 -13.37 -7.45
CA LEU A 193 7.03 -13.19 -8.71
C LEU A 193 6.57 -14.22 -9.75
N LEU A 194 6.42 -15.49 -9.36
CA LEU A 194 5.93 -16.56 -10.25
C LEU A 194 4.51 -16.26 -10.76
N ASN A 195 3.63 -15.74 -9.91
CA ASN A 195 2.28 -15.33 -10.33
C ASN A 195 2.32 -14.20 -11.37
N LEU A 196 3.23 -13.22 -11.22
CA LEU A 196 3.38 -12.15 -12.21
C LEU A 196 3.90 -12.71 -13.56
N VAL A 197 4.86 -13.62 -13.51
CA VAL A 197 5.38 -14.30 -14.73
C VAL A 197 4.26 -15.08 -15.42
N PHE A 198 3.49 -15.86 -14.65
CA PHE A 198 2.38 -16.63 -15.19
C PHE A 198 1.32 -15.74 -15.85
N ARG A 199 0.94 -14.64 -15.18
CA ARG A 199 -0.02 -13.67 -15.73
C ARG A 199 0.49 -12.99 -16.99
N ALA A 200 1.77 -12.60 -17.00
CA ALA A 200 2.41 -12.00 -18.17
C ALA A 200 2.39 -12.95 -19.38
N ALA A 201 2.72 -14.23 -19.16
CA ALA A 201 2.72 -15.26 -20.19
C ALA A 201 1.32 -15.69 -20.65
N SER A 202 0.30 -15.55 -19.79
CA SER A 202 -1.10 -15.90 -20.13
C SER A 202 -1.86 -14.77 -20.83
N ALA A 203 -1.29 -13.58 -20.90
CA ALA A 203 -1.92 -12.40 -21.51
C ALA A 203 -1.38 -12.10 -22.93
N GLU A 204 -0.52 -12.97 -23.46
CA GLU A 204 -0.09 -13.03 -24.86
C GLU A 204 -0.98 -14.00 -25.67
#